data_bb5277ab3bd7d6215bafd4e7586ca8d9
#
_entry.id   bb5277ab3bd7d6215bafd4e7586ca8d9
#
_cell.length_a   1.000
_cell.length_b   1.000
_cell.length_c   1.000
_cell.angle_alpha   90.00
_cell.angle_beta   90.00
_cell.angle_gamma   90.00
#
_symmetry.space_group_name_H-M   'P 1'
#
loop_
_entity.id
_entity.type
_entity.pdbx_description
1 polymer ?
#
loop_
_entity_poly.entity_id
_entity_poly.type
_entity_poly.pdbx_seq_one_letter_code
_entity_poly.pdbx_strand_id
1 'polypeptide(L)'
;MKGIAVTPARQRNWSWWVWLLPLVVAGGLQAASLAWPQGGQPVWWLQILSLTVLCAAVQQTQSAKHAAWFGGVFATAWLVATFWWLFISMHTYGGLPAPLAVIAVLALAAFLGSYYALMVWVWRRWALPGWQAVWLFAACWTLAELARGTLWTGFPWGAIGYAHVEGPLSVWPRWLGVYGTGAIAAAIAMALVQITVLAQRKKLSIGTVAVGALVWLGAAWSQQHAQAPAGRDPVKVALLQGNIAQDEKFVPGGGMAQALQWYGERLLEAPAELVVAPETALPLLPQQLPNGYLEAVTAPYRQPGSTSAALVGMPLGNEVQGYSNAVVGWIPGEMPEYRYDKHHLVPFGEFVPPLFQWFVRMMNIPLGDFARGSVGQAPMVWHGERWAPNICYEDLFGEELGARFGDASQAPTVFVNVSNIAWFGDSIAIDQHLQISRMRALEFERPMLRATNTGATAVIDHRGVVTASLPSMTQAVLLADVQGRDGLTPFARWVSQWGLWPLWLFCMALIAWSAKQRKKS
;
A
#
# COMPACT_ATOMS: atom_id res chain seq x y z
N MET A 1 -1.84 -64.80 -13.35
CA MET A 1 -1.47 -63.60 -12.57
C MET A 1 -2.72 -62.74 -12.41
N LYS A 2 -3.36 -62.73 -11.24
CA LYS A 2 -4.56 -61.97 -10.95
C LYS A 2 -4.16 -60.52 -10.71
N GLY A 3 -4.64 -59.59 -11.56
CA GLY A 3 -4.45 -58.16 -11.37
C GLY A 3 -5.10 -57.67 -10.09
N ILE A 4 -4.30 -57.08 -9.20
CA ILE A 4 -4.76 -56.42 -7.99
C ILE A 4 -5.42 -55.11 -8.46
N ALA A 5 -6.75 -55.07 -8.44
CA ALA A 5 -7.52 -53.86 -8.65
C ALA A 5 -7.23 -52.91 -7.46
N VAL A 6 -6.45 -51.86 -7.73
CA VAL A 6 -6.27 -50.76 -6.77
C VAL A 6 -7.60 -50.01 -6.71
N THR A 7 -8.37 -50.27 -5.66
CA THR A 7 -9.59 -49.50 -5.33
C THR A 7 -9.20 -48.04 -5.18
N PRO A 8 -9.86 -47.11 -5.90
CA PRO A 8 -9.62 -45.68 -5.69
C PRO A 8 -9.97 -45.32 -4.25
N ALA A 9 -9.04 -44.68 -3.55
CA ALA A 9 -9.22 -44.24 -2.19
C ALA A 9 -10.55 -43.47 -2.10
N ARG A 10 -11.46 -43.95 -1.25
CA ARG A 10 -12.75 -43.34 -0.95
C ARG A 10 -12.50 -41.90 -0.54
N GLN A 11 -12.74 -40.93 -1.45
CA GLN A 11 -12.71 -39.53 -1.09
C GLN A 11 -13.77 -39.32 -0.01
N ARG A 12 -13.30 -39.04 1.21
CA ARG A 12 -14.16 -38.63 2.31
C ARG A 12 -14.87 -37.33 1.87
N ASN A 13 -16.16 -37.40 1.62
CA ASN A 13 -17.00 -36.21 1.46
C ASN A 13 -17.08 -35.51 2.82
N TRP A 14 -16.06 -34.73 3.14
CA TRP A 14 -16.15 -33.83 4.27
C TRP A 14 -17.29 -32.86 4.00
N SER A 15 -18.19 -32.69 4.96
CA SER A 15 -19.22 -31.65 4.89
C SER A 15 -18.51 -30.32 4.69
N TRP A 16 -18.92 -29.53 3.71
CA TRP A 16 -18.33 -28.22 3.39
C TRP A 16 -18.29 -27.28 4.61
N TRP A 17 -19.19 -27.45 5.57
CA TRP A 17 -19.23 -26.71 6.84
C TRP A 17 -17.95 -26.84 7.68
N VAL A 18 -17.22 -27.94 7.60
CA VAL A 18 -15.98 -28.16 8.36
C VAL A 18 -14.92 -27.15 8.02
N TRP A 19 -14.97 -26.57 6.81
CA TRP A 19 -13.99 -25.58 6.35
C TRP A 19 -14.36 -24.14 6.73
N LEU A 20 -15.58 -23.82 7.16
CA LEU A 20 -15.97 -22.44 7.44
C LEU A 20 -15.12 -21.80 8.55
N LEU A 21 -15.04 -22.45 9.70
CA LEU A 21 -14.24 -21.92 10.81
C LEU A 21 -12.75 -21.82 10.46
N PRO A 22 -12.08 -22.84 9.90
CA PRO A 22 -10.70 -22.72 9.43
C PRO A 22 -10.49 -21.56 8.44
N LEU A 23 -11.41 -21.31 7.51
CA LEU A 23 -11.30 -20.22 6.54
C LEU A 23 -11.46 -18.84 7.18
N VAL A 24 -12.38 -18.69 8.13
CA VAL A 24 -12.54 -17.44 8.88
C VAL A 24 -11.29 -17.14 9.72
N VAL A 25 -10.79 -18.15 10.45
CA VAL A 25 -9.57 -18.01 11.25
C VAL A 25 -8.37 -17.70 10.34
N ALA A 26 -8.22 -18.42 9.22
CA ALA A 26 -7.15 -18.15 8.27
C ALA A 26 -7.28 -16.73 7.67
N GLY A 27 -8.48 -16.25 7.38
CA GLY A 27 -8.70 -14.87 6.95
C GLY A 27 -8.23 -13.85 8.00
N GLY A 28 -8.55 -14.07 9.28
CA GLY A 28 -8.03 -13.24 10.37
C GLY A 28 -6.50 -13.27 10.49
N LEU A 29 -5.90 -14.45 10.36
CA LEU A 29 -4.43 -14.61 10.34
C LEU A 29 -3.79 -13.94 9.12
N GLN A 30 -4.49 -13.95 7.98
CA GLN A 30 -4.07 -13.23 6.78
C GLN A 30 -3.99 -11.71 7.05
N ALA A 31 -4.97 -11.14 7.73
CA ALA A 31 -4.93 -9.73 8.13
C ALA A 31 -3.78 -9.45 9.11
N ALA A 32 -3.62 -10.29 10.14
CA ALA A 32 -2.56 -10.17 11.13
C ALA A 32 -1.14 -10.31 10.53
N SER A 33 -1.01 -10.98 9.38
CA SER A 33 0.28 -11.13 8.70
C SER A 33 0.82 -9.85 8.08
N LEU A 34 -0.05 -8.88 7.80
CA LEU A 34 0.35 -7.59 7.21
C LEU A 34 1.03 -6.68 8.24
N ALA A 35 0.51 -6.68 9.45
CA ALA A 35 1.05 -6.01 10.61
C ALA A 35 0.56 -6.77 11.85
N TRP A 36 1.48 -7.32 12.63
CA TRP A 36 1.13 -8.10 13.81
C TRP A 36 0.54 -7.20 14.90
N PRO A 37 -0.61 -7.57 15.51
CA PRO A 37 -1.34 -6.67 16.41
C PRO A 37 -0.57 -6.13 17.63
N GLN A 38 0.48 -6.84 18.08
CA GLN A 38 1.25 -6.48 19.27
C GLN A 38 2.57 -5.77 18.98
N GLY A 39 2.90 -5.50 17.71
CA GLY A 39 4.20 -4.90 17.41
C GLY A 39 4.31 -4.34 15.99
N GLY A 40 3.24 -4.39 15.21
CA GLY A 40 3.17 -3.78 13.89
C GLY A 40 4.03 -4.44 12.80
N GLN A 41 4.89 -5.44 13.16
CA GLN A 41 5.77 -6.06 12.17
C GLN A 41 5.02 -7.02 11.23
N PRO A 42 5.46 -7.12 9.96
CA PRO A 42 4.90 -8.07 9.01
C PRO A 42 5.34 -9.49 9.34
N VAL A 43 4.47 -10.47 9.10
CA VAL A 43 4.74 -11.89 9.39
C VAL A 43 4.58 -12.70 8.10
N TRP A 44 5.58 -12.67 7.22
CA TRP A 44 5.56 -13.23 5.88
C TRP A 44 5.18 -14.72 5.81
N TRP A 45 5.68 -15.55 6.75
CA TRP A 45 5.38 -16.98 6.78
C TRP A 45 3.92 -17.26 7.17
N LEU A 46 3.32 -16.40 8.01
CA LEU A 46 1.92 -16.52 8.41
C LEU A 46 0.99 -16.21 7.23
N GLN A 47 1.37 -15.26 6.37
CA GLN A 47 0.66 -14.97 5.12
C GLN A 47 0.60 -16.22 4.24
N ILE A 48 1.72 -16.88 3.98
CA ILE A 48 1.79 -18.09 3.15
C ILE A 48 0.96 -19.21 3.80
N LEU A 49 1.10 -19.43 5.11
CA LEU A 49 0.37 -20.46 5.83
C LEU A 49 -1.15 -20.23 5.76
N SER A 50 -1.60 -19.00 6.00
CA SER A 50 -3.00 -18.61 5.92
C SER A 50 -3.58 -18.91 4.53
N LEU A 51 -2.91 -18.48 3.47
CA LEU A 51 -3.35 -18.73 2.11
C LEU A 51 -3.30 -20.23 1.74
N THR A 52 -2.36 -21.01 2.32
CA THR A 52 -2.29 -22.46 2.15
C THR A 52 -3.54 -23.16 2.69
N VAL A 53 -4.15 -22.66 3.77
CA VAL A 53 -5.43 -23.18 4.29
C VAL A 53 -6.56 -23.02 3.24
N LEU A 54 -6.68 -21.84 2.61
CA LEU A 54 -7.62 -21.65 1.51
C LEU A 54 -7.33 -22.61 0.35
N CYS A 55 -6.06 -22.73 -0.06
CA CYS A 55 -5.64 -23.63 -1.13
C CYS A 55 -6.01 -25.08 -0.83
N ALA A 56 -5.81 -25.54 0.41
CA ALA A 56 -6.20 -26.87 0.85
C ALA A 56 -7.72 -27.10 0.80
N ALA A 57 -8.49 -26.11 1.25
CA ALA A 57 -9.95 -26.17 1.21
C ALA A 57 -10.49 -26.27 -0.24
N VAL A 58 -10.02 -25.40 -1.13
CA VAL A 58 -10.48 -25.38 -2.53
C VAL A 58 -10.02 -26.60 -3.32
N GLN A 59 -8.88 -27.18 -2.96
CA GLN A 59 -8.41 -28.43 -3.57
C GLN A 59 -9.30 -29.62 -3.26
N GLN A 60 -9.94 -29.65 -2.09
CA GLN A 60 -10.79 -30.77 -1.66
C GLN A 60 -12.22 -30.69 -2.20
N THR A 61 -12.67 -29.55 -2.70
CA THR A 61 -14.02 -29.42 -3.27
C THR A 61 -14.06 -29.83 -4.74
N GLN A 62 -15.14 -30.51 -5.15
CA GLN A 62 -15.44 -30.82 -6.55
C GLN A 62 -16.24 -29.70 -7.24
N SER A 63 -16.95 -28.88 -6.46
CA SER A 63 -17.85 -27.85 -6.95
C SER A 63 -17.14 -26.51 -7.10
N ALA A 64 -17.20 -25.90 -8.29
CA ALA A 64 -16.73 -24.54 -8.50
C ALA A 64 -17.50 -23.50 -7.67
N LYS A 65 -18.80 -23.76 -7.41
CA LYS A 65 -19.62 -22.89 -6.54
C LYS A 65 -19.15 -22.95 -5.08
N HIS A 66 -18.83 -24.14 -4.55
CA HIS A 66 -18.27 -24.25 -3.20
C HIS A 66 -16.88 -23.66 -3.11
N ALA A 67 -16.04 -23.80 -4.15
CA ALA A 67 -14.74 -23.15 -4.20
C ALA A 67 -14.88 -21.61 -4.16
N ALA A 68 -15.81 -21.04 -4.94
CA ALA A 68 -16.13 -19.61 -4.89
C ALA A 68 -16.57 -19.16 -3.49
N TRP A 69 -17.45 -19.94 -2.85
CA TRP A 69 -17.89 -19.66 -1.49
C TRP A 69 -16.72 -19.67 -0.49
N PHE A 70 -15.81 -20.64 -0.58
CA PHE A 70 -14.61 -20.67 0.27
C PHE A 70 -13.71 -19.47 0.04
N GLY A 71 -13.47 -19.10 -1.23
CA GLY A 71 -12.72 -17.88 -1.57
C GLY A 71 -13.39 -16.62 -1.02
N GLY A 72 -14.70 -16.50 -1.14
CA GLY A 72 -15.49 -15.38 -0.63
C GLY A 72 -15.46 -15.28 0.90
N VAL A 73 -15.68 -16.40 1.61
CA VAL A 73 -15.63 -16.43 3.09
C VAL A 73 -14.26 -16.04 3.61
N PHE A 74 -13.19 -16.66 3.06
CA PHE A 74 -11.82 -16.33 3.44
C PHE A 74 -11.50 -14.87 3.20
N ALA A 75 -11.76 -14.36 1.99
CA ALA A 75 -11.43 -12.99 1.62
C ALA A 75 -12.25 -11.97 2.40
N THR A 76 -13.55 -12.23 2.64
CA THR A 76 -14.38 -11.34 3.47
C THR A 76 -13.86 -11.29 4.91
N ALA A 77 -13.54 -12.43 5.52
CA ALA A 77 -12.98 -12.48 6.87
C ALA A 77 -11.63 -11.74 6.95
N TRP A 78 -10.76 -11.97 5.96
CA TRP A 78 -9.49 -11.26 5.86
C TRP A 78 -9.69 -9.75 5.74
N LEU A 79 -10.53 -9.29 4.83
CA LEU A 79 -10.71 -7.86 4.56
C LEU A 79 -11.42 -7.15 5.72
N VAL A 80 -12.40 -7.79 6.36
CA VAL A 80 -13.00 -7.25 7.61
C VAL A 80 -11.93 -7.07 8.69
N ALA A 81 -11.12 -8.09 8.91
CA ALA A 81 -10.05 -8.01 9.91
C ALA A 81 -8.94 -7.02 9.54
N THR A 82 -8.74 -6.74 8.23
CA THR A 82 -7.79 -5.73 7.76
C THR A 82 -8.33 -4.32 7.92
N PHE A 83 -9.63 -4.08 7.67
CA PHE A 83 -10.22 -2.73 7.55
C PHE A 83 -11.15 -2.36 8.71
N TRP A 84 -11.21 -3.12 9.79
CA TRP A 84 -12.13 -2.84 10.90
C TRP A 84 -12.01 -1.40 11.42
N TRP A 85 -10.84 -0.79 11.30
CA TRP A 85 -10.59 0.59 11.72
C TRP A 85 -11.36 1.63 10.89
N LEU A 86 -11.92 1.29 9.72
CA LEU A 86 -12.86 2.14 8.99
C LEU A 86 -14.12 2.43 9.82
N PHE A 87 -14.47 1.54 10.76
CA PHE A 87 -15.54 1.79 11.73
C PHE A 87 -15.26 3.07 12.53
N ILE A 88 -14.02 3.28 12.97
CA ILE A 88 -13.64 4.48 13.74
C ILE A 88 -13.89 5.74 12.91
N SER A 89 -13.44 5.76 11.66
CA SER A 89 -13.64 6.90 10.75
C SER A 89 -15.12 7.19 10.53
N MET A 90 -15.93 6.17 10.26
CA MET A 90 -17.37 6.36 9.97
C MET A 90 -18.21 6.65 11.21
N HIS A 91 -17.93 5.96 12.33
CA HIS A 91 -18.73 6.10 13.55
C HIS A 91 -18.26 7.27 14.40
N THR A 92 -16.96 7.28 14.78
CA THR A 92 -16.43 8.25 15.76
C THR A 92 -16.33 9.64 15.14
N TYR A 93 -15.79 9.75 13.93
CA TYR A 93 -15.59 11.05 13.27
C TYR A 93 -16.71 11.43 12.31
N GLY A 94 -17.31 10.44 11.61
CA GLY A 94 -18.38 10.66 10.64
C GLY A 94 -19.79 10.66 11.23
N GLY A 95 -19.95 10.35 12.53
CA GLY A 95 -21.24 10.35 13.22
C GLY A 95 -22.24 9.28 12.74
N LEU A 96 -21.79 8.30 11.92
CA LEU A 96 -22.67 7.23 11.46
C LEU A 96 -23.06 6.32 12.63
N PRO A 97 -24.35 5.94 12.82
CA PRO A 97 -24.75 4.99 13.86
C PRO A 97 -23.95 3.69 13.81
N ALA A 98 -23.48 3.19 14.95
CA ALA A 98 -22.59 2.03 15.04
C ALA A 98 -23.04 0.81 14.23
N PRO A 99 -24.34 0.38 14.23
CA PRO A 99 -24.77 -0.74 13.42
C PRO A 99 -24.59 -0.50 11.91
N LEU A 100 -24.82 0.74 11.45
CA LEU A 100 -24.64 1.09 10.03
C LEU A 100 -23.16 1.12 9.65
N ALA A 101 -22.28 1.60 10.52
CA ALA A 101 -20.82 1.56 10.31
C ALA A 101 -20.31 0.12 10.21
N VAL A 102 -20.78 -0.78 11.09
CA VAL A 102 -20.46 -2.22 11.00
C VAL A 102 -20.94 -2.83 9.69
N ILE A 103 -22.19 -2.57 9.29
CA ILE A 103 -22.75 -3.06 8.02
C ILE A 103 -21.94 -2.52 6.84
N ALA A 104 -21.53 -1.26 6.85
CA ALA A 104 -20.74 -0.67 5.78
C ALA A 104 -19.36 -1.35 5.63
N VAL A 105 -18.65 -1.62 6.73
CA VAL A 105 -17.38 -2.37 6.71
C VAL A 105 -17.59 -3.80 6.18
N LEU A 106 -18.62 -4.50 6.65
CA LEU A 106 -18.93 -5.85 6.19
C LEU A 106 -19.32 -5.88 4.70
N ALA A 107 -20.13 -4.93 4.26
CA ALA A 107 -20.54 -4.82 2.85
C ALA A 107 -19.34 -4.52 1.93
N LEU A 108 -18.46 -3.60 2.32
CA LEU A 108 -17.23 -3.30 1.59
C LEU A 108 -16.34 -4.55 1.50
N ALA A 109 -16.09 -5.21 2.62
CA ALA A 109 -15.26 -6.40 2.65
C ALA A 109 -15.86 -7.56 1.83
N ALA A 110 -17.19 -7.77 1.87
CA ALA A 110 -17.86 -8.78 1.07
C ALA A 110 -17.83 -8.44 -0.43
N PHE A 111 -18.02 -7.17 -0.79
CA PHE A 111 -17.92 -6.69 -2.17
C PHE A 111 -16.51 -6.94 -2.72
N LEU A 112 -15.48 -6.50 -2.02
CA LEU A 112 -14.09 -6.74 -2.42
C LEU A 112 -13.72 -8.22 -2.37
N GLY A 113 -14.26 -8.97 -1.42
CA GLY A 113 -14.12 -10.44 -1.32
C GLY A 113 -14.71 -11.19 -2.52
N SER A 114 -15.71 -10.60 -3.20
CA SER A 114 -16.32 -11.19 -4.39
C SER A 114 -15.35 -11.35 -5.57
N TYR A 115 -14.33 -10.48 -5.69
CA TYR A 115 -13.26 -10.63 -6.69
C TYR A 115 -12.50 -11.95 -6.49
N TYR A 116 -12.17 -12.26 -5.24
CA TYR A 116 -11.48 -13.51 -4.90
C TYR A 116 -12.39 -14.72 -5.07
N ALA A 117 -13.66 -14.60 -4.68
CA ALA A 117 -14.65 -15.65 -4.93
C ALA A 117 -14.74 -16.01 -6.42
N LEU A 118 -14.83 -14.99 -7.29
CA LEU A 118 -14.87 -15.17 -8.74
C LEU A 118 -13.58 -15.84 -9.25
N MET A 119 -12.42 -15.37 -8.82
CA MET A 119 -11.13 -15.89 -9.29
C MET A 119 -10.87 -17.31 -8.79
N VAL A 120 -11.30 -17.66 -7.58
CA VAL A 120 -11.24 -19.05 -7.08
C VAL A 120 -12.22 -19.96 -7.84
N TRP A 121 -13.40 -19.45 -8.23
CA TRP A 121 -14.32 -20.17 -9.14
C TRP A 121 -13.66 -20.44 -10.49
N VAL A 122 -13.01 -19.45 -11.10
CA VAL A 122 -12.24 -19.55 -12.34
C VAL A 122 -11.16 -20.62 -12.22
N TRP A 123 -10.37 -20.56 -11.15
CA TRP A 123 -9.34 -21.56 -10.87
C TRP A 123 -9.93 -22.97 -10.81
N ARG A 124 -10.97 -23.18 -10.02
CA ARG A 124 -11.58 -24.52 -9.85
C ARG A 124 -12.16 -25.08 -11.15
N ARG A 125 -12.63 -24.20 -12.02
CA ARG A 125 -13.21 -24.57 -13.32
C ARG A 125 -12.17 -25.06 -14.33
N TRP A 126 -10.95 -24.53 -14.28
CA TRP A 126 -9.92 -24.77 -15.28
C TRP A 126 -8.62 -25.36 -14.75
N ALA A 127 -8.47 -25.59 -13.47
CA ALA A 127 -7.26 -26.18 -12.89
C ALA A 127 -7.09 -27.66 -13.33
N LEU A 128 -5.85 -28.01 -13.69
CA LEU A 128 -5.36 -29.37 -13.88
C LEU A 128 -4.31 -29.64 -12.79
N PRO A 129 -4.21 -30.89 -12.28
CA PRO A 129 -3.26 -31.19 -11.19
C PRO A 129 -1.81 -30.92 -11.57
N GLY A 130 -1.01 -30.43 -10.63
CA GLY A 130 0.41 -30.14 -10.79
C GLY A 130 0.70 -28.66 -11.00
N TRP A 131 1.81 -28.32 -11.68
CA TRP A 131 2.27 -26.93 -11.86
C TRP A 131 1.26 -26.02 -12.52
N GLN A 132 0.41 -26.54 -13.40
CA GLN A 132 -0.64 -25.76 -14.03
C GLN A 132 -1.63 -25.20 -12.98
N ALA A 133 -2.02 -26.00 -11.97
CA ALA A 133 -2.88 -25.53 -10.89
C ALA A 133 -2.19 -24.42 -10.06
N VAL A 134 -0.87 -24.53 -9.86
CA VAL A 134 -0.07 -23.54 -9.12
C VAL A 134 -0.07 -22.21 -9.82
N TRP A 135 0.33 -22.19 -11.10
CA TRP A 135 0.42 -20.94 -11.87
C TRP A 135 -0.94 -20.31 -12.15
N LEU A 136 -1.96 -21.15 -12.38
CA LEU A 136 -3.32 -20.66 -12.55
C LEU A 136 -3.85 -20.01 -11.26
N PHE A 137 -3.54 -20.57 -10.08
CA PHE A 137 -3.96 -19.98 -8.81
C PHE A 137 -3.29 -18.63 -8.59
N ALA A 138 -1.99 -18.55 -8.81
CA ALA A 138 -1.24 -17.29 -8.72
C ALA A 138 -1.82 -16.22 -9.66
N ALA A 139 -2.11 -16.58 -10.93
CA ALA A 139 -2.70 -15.65 -11.89
C ALA A 139 -4.10 -15.19 -11.48
N CYS A 140 -4.96 -16.11 -11.02
CA CYS A 140 -6.30 -15.77 -10.54
C CYS A 140 -6.25 -14.88 -9.31
N TRP A 141 -5.36 -15.18 -8.34
CA TRP A 141 -5.18 -14.35 -7.15
C TRP A 141 -4.73 -12.94 -7.52
N THR A 142 -3.69 -12.85 -8.36
CA THR A 142 -3.16 -11.56 -8.82
C THR A 142 -4.21 -10.72 -9.55
N LEU A 143 -5.04 -11.33 -10.41
CA LEU A 143 -6.14 -10.61 -11.05
C LEU A 143 -7.19 -10.10 -10.06
N ALA A 144 -7.48 -10.85 -8.98
CA ALA A 144 -8.36 -10.37 -7.94
C ALA A 144 -7.77 -9.14 -7.22
N GLU A 145 -6.46 -9.16 -6.92
CA GLU A 145 -5.78 -8.02 -6.30
C GLU A 145 -5.69 -6.82 -7.25
N LEU A 146 -5.34 -7.03 -8.53
CA LEU A 146 -5.33 -5.97 -9.54
C LEU A 146 -6.72 -5.34 -9.70
N ALA A 147 -7.77 -6.17 -9.81
CA ALA A 147 -9.14 -5.67 -9.92
C ALA A 147 -9.54 -4.85 -8.69
N ARG A 148 -9.21 -5.32 -7.50
CA ARG A 148 -9.46 -4.61 -6.25
C ARG A 148 -8.66 -3.31 -6.15
N GLY A 149 -7.43 -3.30 -6.68
CA GLY A 149 -6.53 -2.14 -6.66
C GLY A 149 -6.84 -1.09 -7.73
N THR A 150 -7.63 -1.40 -8.76
CA THR A 150 -7.83 -0.47 -9.89
C THR A 150 -9.30 -0.16 -10.21
N LEU A 151 -10.23 -1.12 -10.01
CA LEU A 151 -11.64 -0.88 -10.32
C LEU A 151 -12.31 -0.03 -9.24
N TRP A 152 -13.23 0.84 -9.65
CA TRP A 152 -13.99 1.73 -8.75
C TRP A 152 -13.10 2.64 -7.91
N THR A 153 -12.07 3.21 -8.54
CA THR A 153 -10.99 4.00 -7.93
C THR A 153 -9.89 3.20 -7.23
N GLY A 154 -10.09 1.92 -7.02
CA GLY A 154 -9.14 1.03 -6.37
C GLY A 154 -9.11 1.14 -4.83
N PHE A 155 -8.94 0.00 -4.18
CA PHE A 155 -8.64 -0.07 -2.75
C PHE A 155 -7.62 -1.20 -2.49
N PRO A 156 -6.34 -0.98 -2.79
CA PRO A 156 -5.30 -2.02 -2.70
C PRO A 156 -4.79 -2.25 -1.28
N TRP A 157 -5.29 -1.54 -0.27
CA TRP A 157 -4.91 -1.73 1.12
C TRP A 157 -5.06 -3.20 1.53
N GLY A 158 -4.00 -3.76 2.09
CA GLY A 158 -3.97 -5.16 2.50
C GLY A 158 -3.58 -6.15 1.40
N ALA A 159 -3.06 -5.73 0.22
CA ALA A 159 -2.49 -6.67 -0.75
C ALA A 159 -1.46 -7.58 -0.08
N ILE A 160 -1.50 -8.90 -0.41
CA ILE A 160 -0.69 -9.89 0.33
C ILE A 160 0.81 -9.65 0.19
N GLY A 161 1.25 -8.97 -0.86
CA GLY A 161 2.64 -8.59 -1.05
C GLY A 161 3.20 -7.74 0.09
N TYR A 162 2.38 -6.93 0.78
CA TYR A 162 2.85 -6.10 1.90
C TYR A 162 3.35 -6.90 3.10
N ALA A 163 2.91 -8.14 3.29
CA ALA A 163 3.46 -9.04 4.31
C ALA A 163 4.92 -9.43 4.05
N HIS A 164 5.43 -9.15 2.83
CA HIS A 164 6.74 -9.57 2.36
C HIS A 164 7.75 -8.41 2.21
N VAL A 165 7.55 -7.31 2.89
CA VAL A 165 8.57 -6.24 3.00
C VAL A 165 9.80 -6.72 3.77
N GLU A 166 9.66 -7.83 4.46
CA GLU A 166 10.72 -8.59 5.10
C GLU A 166 10.69 -10.07 4.64
N GLY A 167 11.72 -10.81 5.00
CA GLY A 167 11.81 -12.24 4.71
C GLY A 167 12.25 -12.56 3.27
N PRO A 168 12.09 -13.83 2.86
CA PRO A 168 12.71 -14.32 1.63
C PRO A 168 12.17 -13.69 0.33
N LEU A 169 10.95 -13.15 0.34
CA LEU A 169 10.36 -12.57 -0.86
C LEU A 169 10.60 -11.06 -0.99
N SER A 170 11.24 -10.41 -0.03
CA SER A 170 11.57 -8.98 -0.06
C SER A 170 12.49 -8.57 -1.21
N VAL A 171 13.11 -9.52 -1.90
CA VAL A 171 13.94 -9.30 -3.09
C VAL A 171 13.13 -9.07 -4.37
N TRP A 172 11.83 -9.43 -4.39
CA TRP A 172 11.02 -9.41 -5.60
C TRP A 172 10.31 -8.09 -5.89
N PRO A 173 9.98 -7.21 -4.91
CA PRO A 173 9.33 -5.94 -5.20
C PRO A 173 10.06 -5.10 -6.25
N ARG A 174 11.38 -5.03 -6.22
CA ARG A 174 12.18 -4.29 -7.22
C ARG A 174 12.04 -4.79 -8.66
N TRP A 175 11.53 -6.02 -8.85
CA TRP A 175 11.33 -6.65 -10.16
C TRP A 175 9.87 -6.61 -10.61
N LEU A 176 8.95 -6.90 -9.70
CA LEU A 176 7.56 -7.22 -10.02
C LEU A 176 6.53 -6.40 -9.24
N GLY A 177 6.97 -5.53 -8.34
CA GLY A 177 6.10 -4.77 -7.46
C GLY A 177 5.36 -5.63 -6.43
N VAL A 178 4.47 -5.01 -5.68
CA VAL A 178 3.68 -5.67 -4.62
C VAL A 178 2.83 -6.82 -5.16
N TYR A 179 2.19 -6.63 -6.31
CA TYR A 179 1.30 -7.64 -6.90
C TYR A 179 2.06 -8.85 -7.41
N GLY A 180 3.22 -8.65 -8.05
CA GLY A 180 4.06 -9.77 -8.49
C GLY A 180 4.68 -10.53 -7.31
N THR A 181 5.06 -9.83 -6.25
CA THR A 181 5.50 -10.45 -4.99
C THR A 181 4.36 -11.29 -4.39
N GLY A 182 3.14 -10.77 -4.34
CA GLY A 182 1.94 -11.50 -3.95
C GLY A 182 1.65 -12.73 -4.83
N ALA A 183 1.87 -12.61 -6.15
CA ALA A 183 1.74 -13.74 -7.07
C ALA A 183 2.68 -14.90 -6.73
N ILE A 184 3.93 -14.59 -6.39
CA ILE A 184 4.92 -15.59 -5.95
C ILE A 184 4.46 -16.24 -4.63
N ALA A 185 4.01 -15.46 -3.66
CA ALA A 185 3.49 -15.98 -2.40
C ALA A 185 2.28 -16.90 -2.61
N ALA A 186 1.34 -16.52 -3.48
CA ALA A 186 0.18 -17.34 -3.85
C ALA A 186 0.60 -18.64 -4.57
N ALA A 187 1.61 -18.57 -5.45
CA ALA A 187 2.17 -19.75 -6.10
C ALA A 187 2.79 -20.72 -5.07
N ILE A 188 3.53 -20.20 -4.10
CA ILE A 188 4.13 -21.02 -3.02
C ILE A 188 3.04 -21.68 -2.20
N ALA A 189 2.02 -20.95 -1.76
CA ALA A 189 0.90 -21.49 -0.98
C ALA A 189 0.19 -22.65 -1.71
N MET A 190 -0.10 -22.48 -3.00
CA MET A 190 -0.71 -23.56 -3.80
C MET A 190 0.26 -24.71 -4.06
N ALA A 191 1.57 -24.45 -4.26
CA ALA A 191 2.58 -25.48 -4.45
C ALA A 191 2.73 -26.39 -3.22
N LEU A 192 2.63 -25.84 -2.01
CA LEU A 192 2.64 -26.61 -0.76
C LEU A 192 1.51 -27.64 -0.72
N VAL A 193 0.32 -27.27 -1.19
CA VAL A 193 -0.83 -28.19 -1.27
C VAL A 193 -0.66 -29.22 -2.38
N GLN A 194 -0.01 -28.85 -3.48
CA GLN A 194 0.23 -29.74 -4.62
C GLN A 194 1.49 -30.61 -4.47
N ILE A 195 2.24 -30.49 -3.38
CA ILE A 195 3.58 -31.08 -3.23
C ILE A 195 3.59 -32.59 -3.45
N THR A 196 2.58 -33.31 -2.94
CA THR A 196 2.45 -34.77 -3.11
C THR A 196 2.21 -35.13 -4.57
N VAL A 197 1.37 -34.39 -5.28
CA VAL A 197 1.07 -34.60 -6.70
C VAL A 197 2.29 -34.28 -7.57
N LEU A 198 3.02 -33.22 -7.24
CA LEU A 198 4.24 -32.81 -7.94
C LEU A 198 5.36 -33.86 -7.77
N ALA A 199 5.52 -34.38 -6.55
CA ALA A 199 6.49 -35.43 -6.24
C ALA A 199 6.16 -36.75 -6.95
N GLN A 200 4.91 -37.21 -6.87
CA GLN A 200 4.47 -38.46 -7.52
C GLN A 200 4.64 -38.41 -9.04
N ARG A 201 4.47 -37.26 -9.67
CA ARG A 201 4.66 -37.06 -11.11
C ARG A 201 6.11 -36.80 -11.50
N LYS A 202 7.07 -36.91 -10.55
CA LYS A 202 8.49 -36.55 -10.74
C LYS A 202 8.69 -35.14 -11.30
N LYS A 203 7.74 -34.25 -11.07
CA LYS A 203 7.78 -32.84 -11.51
C LYS A 203 8.43 -31.93 -10.46
N LEU A 204 8.54 -32.39 -9.23
CA LEU A 204 9.33 -31.76 -8.17
C LEU A 204 10.69 -32.48 -8.13
N SER A 205 11.58 -32.11 -9.04
CA SER A 205 12.95 -32.66 -9.08
C SER A 205 13.90 -31.74 -8.31
N ILE A 206 15.04 -32.30 -7.88
CA ILE A 206 16.14 -31.54 -7.28
C ILE A 206 16.53 -30.37 -8.20
N GLY A 207 16.55 -30.61 -9.53
CA GLY A 207 16.84 -29.57 -10.51
C GLY A 207 15.83 -28.41 -10.48
N THR A 208 14.52 -28.68 -10.33
CA THR A 208 13.49 -27.63 -10.22
C THR A 208 13.71 -26.77 -8.96
N VAL A 209 14.01 -27.40 -7.82
CA VAL A 209 14.30 -26.69 -6.57
C VAL A 209 15.60 -25.89 -6.70
N ALA A 210 16.63 -26.47 -7.30
CA ALA A 210 17.92 -25.80 -7.52
C ALA A 210 17.78 -24.57 -8.42
N VAL A 211 17.04 -24.68 -9.53
CA VAL A 211 16.77 -23.53 -10.40
C VAL A 211 16.02 -22.43 -9.65
N GLY A 212 14.98 -22.77 -8.89
CA GLY A 212 14.26 -21.79 -8.06
C GLY A 212 15.18 -21.09 -7.04
N ALA A 213 16.04 -21.85 -6.39
CA ALA A 213 17.05 -21.31 -5.46
C ALA A 213 18.07 -20.41 -6.16
N LEU A 214 18.56 -20.78 -7.34
CA LEU A 214 19.52 -19.99 -8.11
C LEU A 214 18.88 -18.66 -8.59
N VAL A 215 17.63 -18.69 -9.03
CA VAL A 215 16.88 -17.47 -9.43
C VAL A 215 16.71 -16.55 -8.23
N TRP A 216 16.35 -17.13 -7.06
CA TRP A 216 16.22 -16.35 -5.83
C TRP A 216 17.57 -15.75 -5.37
N LEU A 217 18.65 -16.57 -5.37
CA LEU A 217 20.00 -16.12 -5.03
C LEU A 217 20.47 -15.01 -5.98
N GLY A 218 20.19 -15.13 -7.27
CA GLY A 218 20.49 -14.10 -8.27
C GLY A 218 19.78 -12.79 -8.00
N ALA A 219 18.48 -12.85 -7.65
CA ALA A 219 17.71 -11.66 -7.28
C ALA A 219 18.24 -11.02 -5.99
N ALA A 220 18.54 -11.82 -4.96
CA ALA A 220 19.11 -11.34 -3.71
C ALA A 220 20.51 -10.71 -3.92
N TRP A 221 21.37 -11.37 -4.71
CA TRP A 221 22.68 -10.83 -5.08
C TRP A 221 22.56 -9.50 -5.80
N SER A 222 21.65 -9.37 -6.77
CA SER A 222 21.44 -8.13 -7.52
C SER A 222 20.96 -6.99 -6.64
N GLN A 223 20.18 -7.27 -5.59
CA GLN A 223 19.73 -6.26 -4.62
C GLN A 223 20.89 -5.78 -3.74
N GLN A 224 21.77 -6.68 -3.31
CA GLN A 224 22.94 -6.32 -2.49
C GLN A 224 23.97 -5.49 -3.27
N HIS A 225 24.07 -5.74 -4.60
CA HIS A 225 25.03 -5.06 -5.50
C HIS A 225 24.37 -3.95 -6.33
N ALA A 226 23.15 -3.52 -5.98
CA ALA A 226 22.57 -2.31 -6.55
C ALA A 226 23.52 -1.13 -6.29
N GLN A 227 23.80 -0.37 -7.36
CA GLN A 227 24.82 0.70 -7.32
C GLN A 227 24.58 1.64 -6.14
N ALA A 228 25.66 1.95 -5.42
CA ALA A 228 25.63 2.97 -4.39
C ALA A 228 25.22 4.33 -4.98
N PRO A 229 24.60 5.21 -4.20
CA PRO A 229 24.28 6.55 -4.66
C PRO A 229 25.56 7.26 -5.10
N ALA A 230 25.49 8.01 -6.19
CA ALA A 230 26.61 8.82 -6.67
C ALA A 230 26.90 9.92 -5.65
N GLY A 231 27.97 9.77 -4.90
CA GLY A 231 28.78 10.77 -4.18
C GLY A 231 28.12 12.04 -3.63
N ARG A 232 26.81 12.07 -3.37
CA ARG A 232 26.12 13.20 -2.74
C ARG A 232 26.20 13.07 -1.23
N ASP A 233 26.35 14.19 -0.54
CA ASP A 233 26.32 14.23 0.91
C ASP A 233 24.90 13.95 1.43
N PRO A 234 24.75 13.28 2.58
CA PRO A 234 23.45 13.14 3.23
C PRO A 234 22.86 14.49 3.59
N VAL A 235 21.56 14.65 3.38
CA VAL A 235 20.80 15.86 3.74
C VAL A 235 20.17 15.67 5.11
N LYS A 236 20.34 16.64 6.01
CA LYS A 236 19.70 16.67 7.32
C LYS A 236 18.23 17.00 7.18
N VAL A 237 17.36 16.11 7.64
CA VAL A 237 15.91 16.27 7.57
C VAL A 237 15.27 16.37 8.94
N ALA A 238 14.21 17.16 9.06
CA ALA A 238 13.33 17.22 10.23
C ALA A 238 11.92 16.86 9.82
N LEU A 239 11.38 15.78 10.38
CA LEU A 239 10.00 15.34 10.14
C LEU A 239 9.14 15.72 11.34
N LEU A 240 8.10 16.50 11.11
CA LEU A 240 7.27 17.05 12.16
C LEU A 240 6.06 16.14 12.44
N GLN A 241 5.83 15.80 13.72
CA GLN A 241 4.65 15.06 14.20
C GLN A 241 3.92 15.88 15.24
N GLY A 242 2.80 16.52 14.86
CA GLY A 242 2.09 17.46 15.72
C GLY A 242 1.14 16.81 16.73
N ASN A 243 0.72 15.57 16.45
CA ASN A 243 -0.26 14.83 17.26
C ASN A 243 -1.53 15.65 17.58
N ILE A 244 -2.02 16.38 16.56
CA ILE A 244 -3.25 17.16 16.67
C ILE A 244 -4.44 16.22 16.55
N ALA A 245 -5.35 16.24 17.51
CA ALA A 245 -6.54 15.40 17.53
C ALA A 245 -7.45 15.68 16.32
N GLN A 246 -7.99 14.63 15.70
CA GLN A 246 -8.74 14.76 14.45
C GLN A 246 -10.06 15.53 14.59
N ASP A 247 -10.75 15.34 15.68
CA ASP A 247 -12.01 16.02 16.02
C ASP A 247 -11.83 17.50 16.34
N GLU A 248 -10.64 17.91 16.76
CA GLU A 248 -10.30 19.29 17.09
C GLU A 248 -9.59 20.02 15.95
N LYS A 249 -8.98 19.30 15.01
CA LYS A 249 -8.07 19.85 13.99
C LYS A 249 -8.68 20.99 13.17
N PHE A 250 -9.97 20.96 12.92
CA PHE A 250 -10.69 21.97 12.14
C PHE A 250 -11.60 22.87 13.01
N VAL A 251 -11.47 22.80 14.34
CA VAL A 251 -12.25 23.63 15.26
C VAL A 251 -11.51 24.95 15.52
N PRO A 252 -12.12 26.12 15.18
CA PRO A 252 -11.53 27.42 15.47
C PRO A 252 -11.30 27.60 16.98
N GLY A 253 -10.09 28.04 17.37
CA GLY A 253 -9.73 28.20 18.79
C GLY A 253 -9.35 26.91 19.52
N GLY A 254 -9.51 25.75 18.88
CA GLY A 254 -9.08 24.44 19.37
C GLY A 254 -7.82 23.95 18.63
N GLY A 255 -7.87 22.74 18.12
CA GLY A 255 -6.75 22.09 17.43
C GLY A 255 -6.22 22.83 16.20
N MET A 256 -7.05 23.66 15.54
CA MET A 256 -6.59 24.53 14.45
C MET A 256 -5.57 25.57 14.96
N ALA A 257 -5.84 26.24 16.08
CA ALA A 257 -4.90 27.21 16.67
C ALA A 257 -3.63 26.51 17.16
N GLN A 258 -3.79 25.33 17.79
CA GLN A 258 -2.69 24.50 18.24
C GLN A 258 -1.81 24.06 17.06
N ALA A 259 -2.41 23.65 15.93
CA ALA A 259 -1.67 23.26 14.73
C ALA A 259 -0.85 24.43 14.18
N LEU A 260 -1.47 25.60 14.01
CA LEU A 260 -0.77 26.79 13.52
C LEU A 260 0.38 27.19 14.45
N GLN A 261 0.16 27.17 15.75
CA GLN A 261 1.19 27.50 16.71
C GLN A 261 2.35 26.48 16.64
N TRP A 262 2.06 25.20 16.85
CA TRP A 262 3.09 24.18 16.97
C TRP A 262 3.90 23.98 15.68
N TYR A 263 3.19 23.83 14.53
CA TYR A 263 3.89 23.68 13.26
C TYR A 263 4.63 24.96 12.88
N GLY A 264 4.06 26.16 13.17
CA GLY A 264 4.71 27.43 12.93
C GLY A 264 6.02 27.56 13.71
N GLU A 265 6.02 27.26 15.03
CA GLU A 265 7.23 27.27 15.86
C GLU A 265 8.28 26.29 15.32
N ARG A 266 7.87 25.05 14.99
CA ARG A 266 8.83 24.04 14.50
C ARG A 266 9.38 24.37 13.11
N LEU A 267 8.61 24.97 12.22
CA LEU A 267 9.08 25.47 10.94
C LEU A 267 10.13 26.57 11.10
N LEU A 268 10.03 27.39 12.15
CA LEU A 268 11.00 28.45 12.42
C LEU A 268 12.30 27.94 13.07
N GLU A 269 12.23 26.87 13.86
CA GLU A 269 13.29 26.47 14.78
C GLU A 269 14.02 25.18 14.37
N ALA A 270 13.47 24.36 13.46
CA ALA A 270 14.04 23.05 13.16
C ALA A 270 15.45 23.17 12.54
N PRO A 271 16.48 22.57 13.17
CA PRO A 271 17.87 22.66 12.70
C PRO A 271 18.13 21.65 11.59
N ALA A 272 17.51 21.82 10.42
CA ALA A 272 17.58 20.88 9.30
C ALA A 272 17.69 21.60 7.96
N GLU A 273 18.25 20.92 6.96
CA GLU A 273 18.34 21.40 5.58
C GLU A 273 17.03 21.17 4.82
N LEU A 274 16.20 20.21 5.27
CA LEU A 274 14.84 20.02 4.79
C LEU A 274 13.90 19.76 5.96
N VAL A 275 12.88 20.60 6.13
CA VAL A 275 11.81 20.42 7.11
C VAL A 275 10.57 19.89 6.39
N VAL A 276 9.96 18.82 6.90
CA VAL A 276 8.76 18.21 6.32
C VAL A 276 7.63 18.22 7.35
N ALA A 277 6.56 18.94 7.04
CA ALA A 277 5.33 18.94 7.82
C ALA A 277 4.27 18.02 7.18
N PRO A 278 3.45 17.32 7.97
CA PRO A 278 2.49 16.34 7.47
C PRO A 278 1.34 16.96 6.65
N GLU A 279 0.49 16.08 6.10
CA GLU A 279 -0.74 16.44 5.40
C GLU A 279 -1.61 17.39 6.24
N THR A 280 -2.02 18.52 5.64
CA THR A 280 -2.80 19.57 6.31
C THR A 280 -2.20 20.00 7.66
N ALA A 281 -0.87 20.12 7.74
CA ALA A 281 -0.18 20.67 8.91
C ALA A 281 -0.64 22.11 9.17
N LEU A 282 -0.80 22.89 8.10
CA LEU A 282 -1.51 24.17 8.14
C LEU A 282 -2.94 23.95 7.62
N PRO A 283 -3.95 23.87 8.52
CA PRO A 283 -5.30 23.41 8.15
C PRO A 283 -6.20 24.52 7.55
N LEU A 284 -5.61 25.60 7.07
CA LEU A 284 -6.27 26.75 6.47
C LEU A 284 -5.70 27.05 5.09
N LEU A 285 -6.54 27.60 4.23
CA LEU A 285 -6.08 28.18 2.95
C LEU A 285 -5.12 29.37 3.21
N PRO A 286 -4.16 29.65 2.33
CA PRO A 286 -3.24 30.77 2.51
C PRO A 286 -3.93 32.11 2.83
N GLN A 287 -5.05 32.39 2.17
CA GLN A 287 -5.84 33.61 2.38
C GLN A 287 -6.66 33.62 3.68
N GLN A 288 -6.78 32.51 4.39
CA GLN A 288 -7.49 32.39 5.66
C GLN A 288 -6.54 32.41 6.87
N LEU A 289 -5.22 32.32 6.61
CA LEU A 289 -4.21 32.39 7.66
C LEU A 289 -4.21 33.79 8.32
N PRO A 290 -3.84 33.89 9.60
CA PRO A 290 -3.66 35.18 10.26
C PRO A 290 -2.70 36.08 9.47
N ASN A 291 -2.98 37.38 9.45
CA ASN A 291 -2.14 38.36 8.75
C ASN A 291 -0.66 38.24 9.19
N GLY A 292 0.24 38.14 8.24
CA GLY A 292 1.67 38.01 8.48
C GLY A 292 2.14 36.62 8.93
N TYR A 293 1.24 35.66 9.15
CA TYR A 293 1.62 34.32 9.59
C TYR A 293 2.44 33.58 8.53
N LEU A 294 1.93 33.56 7.28
CA LEU A 294 2.61 32.85 6.20
C LEU A 294 3.97 33.48 5.89
N GLU A 295 4.04 34.80 5.88
CA GLU A 295 5.29 35.55 5.71
C GLU A 295 6.30 35.21 6.80
N ALA A 296 5.85 35.13 8.05
CA ALA A 296 6.73 34.80 9.19
C ALA A 296 7.30 33.39 9.07
N VAL A 297 6.43 32.36 8.86
CA VAL A 297 6.89 30.96 8.82
C VAL A 297 7.70 30.62 7.57
N THR A 298 7.53 31.35 6.48
CA THR A 298 8.32 31.17 5.24
C THR A 298 9.61 31.96 5.21
N ALA A 299 9.77 32.98 6.07
CA ALA A 299 10.93 33.86 6.06
C ALA A 299 12.27 33.12 6.11
N PRO A 300 12.50 32.08 6.96
CA PRO A 300 13.77 31.34 6.98
C PRO A 300 14.10 30.65 5.66
N TYR A 301 13.09 30.26 4.91
CA TYR A 301 13.21 29.47 3.66
C TYR A 301 13.30 30.35 2.41
N ARG A 302 12.93 31.64 2.49
CA ARG A 302 12.94 32.58 1.36
C ARG A 302 14.18 33.47 1.32
N GLN A 303 14.91 33.57 2.40
CA GLN A 303 16.09 34.44 2.47
C GLN A 303 17.18 33.95 1.51
N PRO A 304 17.76 34.84 0.68
CA PRO A 304 18.93 34.49 -0.13
C PRO A 304 20.07 33.99 0.76
N GLY A 305 20.64 32.84 0.40
CA GLY A 305 21.72 32.20 1.19
C GLY A 305 21.24 31.33 2.34
N SER A 306 19.93 31.15 2.53
CA SER A 306 19.41 30.11 3.44
C SER A 306 19.85 28.73 2.98
N THR A 307 20.18 27.86 3.93
CA THR A 307 20.56 26.45 3.70
C THR A 307 19.40 25.49 3.99
N SER A 308 18.20 26.01 4.24
CA SER A 308 17.04 25.21 4.62
C SER A 308 15.87 25.41 3.63
N ALA A 309 15.22 24.32 3.26
CA ALA A 309 13.96 24.29 2.52
C ALA A 309 12.86 23.60 3.35
N ALA A 310 11.60 23.76 2.95
CA ALA A 310 10.50 23.08 3.60
C ALA A 310 9.51 22.47 2.60
N LEU A 311 8.88 21.34 2.98
CA LEU A 311 7.72 20.74 2.35
C LEU A 311 6.58 20.71 3.36
N VAL A 312 5.48 21.40 3.08
CA VAL A 312 4.40 21.61 4.05
C VAL A 312 3.05 21.24 3.45
N GLY A 313 2.35 20.31 4.10
CA GLY A 313 0.99 19.95 3.72
C GLY A 313 0.00 21.05 4.11
N MET A 314 -0.79 21.54 3.14
CA MET A 314 -1.85 22.52 3.35
C MET A 314 -2.87 22.50 2.22
N PRO A 315 -4.12 22.93 2.44
CA PRO A 315 -5.09 23.10 1.37
C PRO A 315 -4.74 24.32 0.51
N LEU A 316 -4.93 24.18 -0.80
CA LEU A 316 -4.77 25.29 -1.76
C LEU A 316 -6.03 25.45 -2.61
N GLY A 317 -6.20 26.63 -3.20
CA GLY A 317 -7.26 26.89 -4.15
C GLY A 317 -8.21 28.00 -3.73
N ASN A 318 -9.29 28.12 -4.51
CA ASN A 318 -10.37 29.07 -4.30
C ASN A 318 -11.67 28.53 -4.93
N GLU A 319 -12.78 29.28 -4.79
CA GLU A 319 -14.10 28.85 -5.31
C GLU A 319 -14.13 28.69 -6.84
N VAL A 320 -13.27 29.38 -7.58
CA VAL A 320 -13.25 29.33 -9.05
C VAL A 320 -12.44 28.15 -9.58
N GLN A 321 -11.28 27.87 -8.95
CA GLN A 321 -10.36 26.82 -9.36
C GLN A 321 -10.62 25.48 -8.66
N GLY A 322 -11.47 25.47 -7.64
CA GLY A 322 -11.63 24.35 -6.71
C GLY A 322 -10.52 24.35 -5.65
N TYR A 323 -10.66 23.44 -4.70
CA TYR A 323 -9.72 23.25 -3.60
C TYR A 323 -8.94 21.95 -3.81
N SER A 324 -7.65 21.96 -3.51
CA SER A 324 -6.79 20.77 -3.56
C SER A 324 -6.14 20.51 -2.19
N ASN A 325 -5.92 19.24 -1.89
CA ASN A 325 -5.01 18.79 -0.84
C ASN A 325 -3.60 18.83 -1.42
N ALA A 326 -2.71 19.66 -0.88
CA ALA A 326 -1.43 19.97 -1.51
C ALA A 326 -0.25 19.91 -0.57
N VAL A 327 0.94 19.79 -1.16
CA VAL A 327 2.22 20.05 -0.52
C VAL A 327 2.85 21.26 -1.20
N VAL A 328 3.18 22.26 -0.41
CA VAL A 328 3.91 23.45 -0.85
C VAL A 328 5.38 23.29 -0.47
N GLY A 329 6.27 23.60 -1.39
CA GLY A 329 7.71 23.62 -1.14
C GLY A 329 8.26 25.05 -1.15
N TRP A 330 8.96 25.40 -0.10
CA TRP A 330 9.66 26.68 0.02
C TRP A 330 11.15 26.46 -0.13
N ILE A 331 11.72 27.00 -1.20
CA ILE A 331 13.13 26.85 -1.58
C ILE A 331 13.78 28.22 -1.64
N PRO A 332 14.94 28.44 -1.03
CA PRO A 332 15.63 29.72 -1.05
C PRO A 332 15.89 30.23 -2.47
N GLY A 333 15.43 31.46 -2.74
CA GLY A 333 15.62 32.12 -4.03
C GLY A 333 14.75 31.63 -5.19
N GLU A 334 13.86 30.66 -4.99
CA GLU A 334 12.98 30.14 -6.03
C GLU A 334 11.56 30.73 -5.92
N MET A 335 11.04 31.23 -7.04
CA MET A 335 9.65 31.66 -7.21
C MET A 335 9.20 31.32 -8.64
N PRO A 336 7.98 30.81 -8.85
CA PRO A 336 6.96 30.51 -7.84
C PRO A 336 7.36 29.36 -6.94
N GLU A 337 6.68 29.23 -5.80
CA GLU A 337 6.87 28.14 -4.87
C GLU A 337 6.60 26.78 -5.54
N TYR A 338 7.33 25.74 -5.10
CA TYR A 338 7.02 24.38 -5.52
C TYR A 338 5.62 23.98 -5.05
N ARG A 339 4.87 23.26 -5.91
CA ARG A 339 3.53 22.78 -5.60
C ARG A 339 3.34 21.35 -6.10
N TYR A 340 2.77 20.53 -5.23
CA TYR A 340 2.29 19.20 -5.52
C TYR A 340 0.84 19.09 -5.08
N ASP A 341 -0.07 18.72 -5.96
CA ASP A 341 -1.48 18.50 -5.67
C ASP A 341 -1.79 17.00 -5.63
N LYS A 342 -2.53 16.57 -4.63
CA LYS A 342 -2.93 15.16 -4.48
C LYS A 342 -3.66 14.68 -5.73
N HIS A 343 -3.15 13.60 -6.33
CA HIS A 343 -3.74 12.99 -7.51
C HIS A 343 -4.81 11.95 -7.12
N HIS A 344 -4.44 11.00 -6.25
CA HIS A 344 -5.34 9.93 -5.85
C HIS A 344 -6.12 10.30 -4.60
N LEU A 345 -7.37 10.75 -4.81
CA LEU A 345 -8.25 11.18 -3.73
C LEU A 345 -8.88 10.00 -3.01
N VAL A 346 -9.05 10.13 -1.69
CA VAL A 346 -9.70 9.13 -0.85
C VAL A 346 -11.20 9.12 -1.08
N PRO A 347 -11.78 7.98 -1.51
CA PRO A 347 -13.24 7.84 -1.65
C PRO A 347 -13.95 8.13 -0.32
N PHE A 348 -15.07 8.85 -0.37
CA PHE A 348 -15.87 9.29 0.77
C PHE A 348 -15.19 10.26 1.74
N GLY A 349 -13.90 10.54 1.57
CA GLY A 349 -13.17 11.52 2.37
C GLY A 349 -12.88 12.81 1.60
N GLU A 350 -12.49 12.70 0.33
CA GLU A 350 -12.07 13.83 -0.50
C GLU A 350 -12.91 13.98 -1.77
N PHE A 351 -13.68 12.97 -2.13
CA PHE A 351 -14.70 13.05 -3.18
C PHE A 351 -15.80 12.02 -2.92
N VAL A 352 -16.98 12.26 -3.49
CA VAL A 352 -18.11 11.35 -3.40
C VAL A 352 -18.18 10.48 -4.66
N PRO A 353 -18.00 9.14 -4.55
CA PRO A 353 -18.17 8.26 -5.69
C PRO A 353 -19.58 8.38 -6.28
N PRO A 354 -19.75 8.26 -7.62
CA PRO A 354 -21.07 8.27 -8.24
C PRO A 354 -22.02 7.29 -7.56
N LEU A 355 -23.31 7.67 -7.43
CA LEU A 355 -24.38 6.90 -6.78
C LEU A 355 -24.35 6.87 -5.24
N PHE A 356 -23.33 7.40 -4.56
CA PHE A 356 -23.22 7.34 -3.09
C PHE A 356 -23.52 8.67 -2.38
N GLN A 357 -24.04 9.68 -3.05
CA GLN A 357 -24.38 10.97 -2.43
C GLN A 357 -25.37 10.84 -1.26
N TRP A 358 -26.30 9.88 -1.32
CA TRP A 358 -27.22 9.59 -0.24
C TRP A 358 -26.51 9.10 1.03
N PHE A 359 -25.45 8.28 0.88
CA PHE A 359 -24.67 7.77 1.98
C PHE A 359 -23.89 8.88 2.68
N VAL A 360 -23.27 9.75 1.90
CA VAL A 360 -22.49 10.90 2.41
C VAL A 360 -23.38 11.90 3.18
N ARG A 361 -24.63 12.12 2.73
CA ARG A 361 -25.58 12.97 3.47
C ARG A 361 -25.93 12.43 4.85
N MET A 362 -25.75 11.15 5.12
CA MET A 362 -25.92 10.55 6.44
C MET A 362 -24.69 10.70 7.33
N MET A 363 -23.54 10.99 6.74
CA MET A 363 -22.29 11.22 7.45
C MET A 363 -22.03 12.71 7.59
N ASN A 364 -21.75 13.15 8.79
CA ASN A 364 -21.48 14.57 9.09
C ASN A 364 -20.00 14.93 8.78
N ILE A 365 -19.43 14.35 7.73
CA ILE A 365 -18.07 14.65 7.29
C ILE A 365 -18.15 15.92 6.43
N PRO A 366 -17.37 16.97 6.73
CA PRO A 366 -17.27 18.15 5.88
C PRO A 366 -16.53 17.76 4.59
N LEU A 367 -17.29 17.24 3.62
CA LEU A 367 -16.76 16.82 2.33
C LEU A 367 -16.74 18.00 1.37
N GLY A 368 -15.53 18.33 0.91
CA GLY A 368 -15.35 19.08 -0.31
C GLY A 368 -15.05 18.13 -1.47
N ASP A 369 -15.57 18.40 -2.66
CA ASP A 369 -15.03 17.79 -3.88
C ASP A 369 -13.66 18.45 -4.15
N PHE A 370 -12.60 17.79 -3.74
CA PHE A 370 -11.25 18.27 -4.01
C PHE A 370 -10.88 18.10 -5.49
N ALA A 371 -10.17 19.09 -6.01
CA ALA A 371 -9.56 19.02 -7.33
C ALA A 371 -8.38 18.03 -7.32
N ARG A 372 -8.24 17.25 -8.40
CA ARG A 372 -7.16 16.28 -8.56
C ARG A 372 -5.95 16.92 -9.23
N GLY A 373 -4.76 16.63 -8.71
CA GLY A 373 -3.52 16.89 -9.40
C GLY A 373 -3.29 15.92 -10.58
N SER A 374 -2.30 16.19 -11.41
CA SER A 374 -1.88 15.29 -12.49
C SER A 374 -1.03 14.12 -11.94
N VAL A 375 -1.03 12.99 -12.66
CA VAL A 375 -0.05 11.91 -12.42
C VAL A 375 1.33 12.37 -12.87
N GLY A 376 2.38 11.95 -12.18
CA GLY A 376 3.75 12.19 -12.63
C GLY A 376 4.25 13.62 -12.42
N GLN A 377 3.68 14.38 -11.47
CA GLN A 377 4.17 15.71 -11.12
C GLN A 377 5.65 15.69 -10.75
N ALA A 378 6.40 16.71 -11.20
CA ALA A 378 7.84 16.81 -10.99
C ALA A 378 8.20 16.85 -9.50
N PRO A 379 9.35 16.26 -9.10
CA PRO A 379 9.85 16.38 -7.74
C PRO A 379 10.38 17.78 -7.44
N MET A 380 10.41 18.16 -6.17
CA MET A 380 11.14 19.33 -5.70
C MET A 380 12.65 19.06 -5.76
N VAL A 381 13.44 19.99 -6.28
CA VAL A 381 14.90 19.87 -6.34
C VAL A 381 15.51 20.70 -5.22
N TRP A 382 16.28 20.06 -4.32
CA TRP A 382 16.96 20.73 -3.24
C TRP A 382 18.18 19.93 -2.79
N HIS A 383 19.34 20.57 -2.57
CA HIS A 383 20.61 19.92 -2.22
C HIS A 383 21.02 18.77 -3.17
N GLY A 384 20.74 18.93 -4.47
CA GLY A 384 21.04 17.91 -5.48
C GLY A 384 20.14 16.68 -5.44
N GLU A 385 19.19 16.60 -4.50
CA GLU A 385 18.19 15.55 -4.41
C GLU A 385 16.86 15.97 -5.06
N ARG A 386 16.11 14.99 -5.56
CA ARG A 386 14.78 15.13 -6.16
C ARG A 386 13.75 14.51 -5.21
N TRP A 387 13.19 15.37 -4.35
CA TRP A 387 12.20 15.03 -3.33
C TRP A 387 10.84 14.90 -3.97
N ALA A 388 10.24 13.72 -3.91
CA ALA A 388 8.96 13.44 -4.54
C ALA A 388 7.84 13.28 -3.51
N PRO A 389 7.05 14.32 -3.27
CA PRO A 389 5.89 14.22 -2.39
C PRO A 389 4.85 13.23 -2.91
N ASN A 390 4.18 12.59 -1.99
CA ASN A 390 2.91 11.90 -2.16
C ASN A 390 2.11 12.06 -0.87
N ILE A 391 0.78 12.14 -0.98
CA ILE A 391 -0.07 12.51 0.15
C ILE A 391 -0.88 11.30 0.61
N CYS A 392 -0.56 10.82 1.83
CA CYS A 392 -1.33 9.82 2.56
C CYS A 392 -1.58 8.54 1.72
N TYR A 393 -2.81 8.33 1.29
CA TYR A 393 -3.33 7.19 0.53
C TYR A 393 -2.61 6.92 -0.81
N GLU A 394 -1.91 7.91 -1.37
CA GLU A 394 -1.23 7.78 -2.67
C GLU A 394 -0.09 6.75 -2.67
N ASP A 395 0.52 6.47 -1.54
CA ASP A 395 1.58 5.44 -1.47
C ASP A 395 1.06 3.99 -1.65
N LEU A 396 -0.26 3.80 -1.67
CA LEU A 396 -0.88 2.53 -2.06
C LEU A 396 -0.70 2.21 -3.55
N PHE A 397 -0.54 3.23 -4.41
CA PHE A 397 -0.55 3.13 -5.86
C PHE A 397 0.86 3.21 -6.44
N GLY A 398 1.60 2.09 -6.38
CA GLY A 398 2.98 2.02 -6.88
C GLY A 398 3.11 2.37 -8.36
N GLU A 399 2.10 2.11 -9.17
CA GLU A 399 2.05 2.47 -10.59
C GLU A 399 1.96 3.98 -10.82
N GLU A 400 1.24 4.71 -9.96
CA GLU A 400 1.12 6.17 -10.06
C GLU A 400 2.42 6.85 -9.61
N LEU A 401 3.03 6.36 -8.51
CA LEU A 401 4.36 6.81 -8.11
C LEU A 401 5.41 6.47 -9.18
N GLY A 402 5.25 5.32 -9.82
CA GLY A 402 6.10 4.83 -10.89
C GLY A 402 6.10 5.71 -12.15
N ALA A 403 5.03 6.43 -12.42
CA ALA A 403 4.93 7.32 -13.58
C ALA A 403 6.03 8.40 -13.60
N ARG A 404 6.58 8.79 -12.43
CA ARG A 404 7.68 9.75 -12.30
C ARG A 404 9.05 9.22 -12.74
N PHE A 405 9.15 7.93 -13.07
CA PHE A 405 10.39 7.27 -13.48
C PHE A 405 10.52 7.11 -15.00
N GLY A 406 9.63 7.74 -15.77
CA GLY A 406 9.67 7.70 -17.24
C GLY A 406 10.92 8.37 -17.84
N ASP A 407 11.42 9.41 -17.18
CA ASP A 407 12.72 10.04 -17.47
C ASP A 407 13.68 9.82 -16.31
N ALA A 408 14.73 9.05 -16.54
CA ALA A 408 15.73 8.72 -15.51
C ALA A 408 16.45 9.95 -14.95
N SER A 409 16.60 11.02 -15.74
CA SER A 409 17.27 12.26 -15.31
C SER A 409 16.43 13.08 -14.33
N GLN A 410 15.10 12.95 -14.42
CA GLN A 410 14.12 13.63 -13.57
C GLN A 410 13.54 12.71 -12.49
N ALA A 411 13.89 11.42 -12.52
CA ALA A 411 13.36 10.43 -11.60
C ALA A 411 13.63 10.83 -10.13
N PRO A 412 12.66 10.60 -9.22
CA PRO A 412 12.84 10.85 -7.80
C PRO A 412 14.07 10.17 -7.22
N THR A 413 14.77 10.84 -6.31
CA THR A 413 15.85 10.25 -5.52
C THR A 413 15.42 9.88 -4.10
N VAL A 414 14.40 10.58 -3.58
CA VAL A 414 13.77 10.34 -2.28
C VAL A 414 12.25 10.52 -2.42
N PHE A 415 11.47 9.62 -1.86
CA PHE A 415 10.03 9.81 -1.68
C PHE A 415 9.74 10.54 -0.36
N VAL A 416 8.68 11.35 -0.36
CA VAL A 416 8.21 12.06 0.84
C VAL A 416 6.71 11.83 0.99
N ASN A 417 6.29 10.94 1.88
CA ASN A 417 4.88 10.74 2.21
C ASN A 417 4.49 11.67 3.36
N VAL A 418 3.54 12.55 3.12
CA VAL A 418 2.91 13.39 4.15
C VAL A 418 1.52 12.85 4.42
N SER A 419 1.18 12.58 5.68
CA SER A 419 -0.05 11.84 5.99
C SER A 419 -0.75 12.34 7.27
N ASN A 420 -2.08 12.20 7.26
CA ASN A 420 -2.90 12.39 8.45
C ASN A 420 -3.78 11.16 8.67
N ILE A 421 -3.22 10.14 9.29
CA ILE A 421 -3.90 8.87 9.57
C ILE A 421 -4.78 8.93 10.84
N ALA A 422 -4.90 10.09 11.48
CA ALA A 422 -5.69 10.30 12.70
C ALA A 422 -7.17 9.89 12.57
N TRP A 423 -7.71 9.89 11.35
CA TRP A 423 -9.06 9.39 11.04
C TRP A 423 -9.33 7.95 11.48
N PHE A 424 -8.29 7.15 11.70
CA PHE A 424 -8.41 5.74 12.07
C PHE A 424 -8.06 5.47 13.54
N GLY A 425 -7.85 6.56 14.32
CA GLY A 425 -7.48 6.48 15.72
C GLY A 425 -6.13 5.77 15.94
N ASP A 426 -5.88 5.42 17.20
CA ASP A 426 -4.73 4.57 17.56
C ASP A 426 -5.06 3.10 17.22
N SER A 427 -4.82 2.73 15.99
CA SER A 427 -5.18 1.42 15.44
C SER A 427 -4.07 0.84 14.59
N ILE A 428 -4.20 -0.44 14.24
CA ILE A 428 -3.28 -1.17 13.36
C ILE A 428 -3.15 -0.54 11.96
N ALA A 429 -4.03 0.39 11.58
CA ALA A 429 -3.92 1.15 10.34
C ALA A 429 -2.58 1.89 10.23
N ILE A 430 -2.05 2.38 11.35
CA ILE A 430 -0.76 3.08 11.43
C ILE A 430 0.37 2.16 10.96
N ASP A 431 0.43 0.95 11.51
CA ASP A 431 1.47 -0.04 11.19
C ASP A 431 1.29 -0.60 9.77
N GLN A 432 0.04 -0.90 9.38
CA GLN A 432 -0.25 -1.35 8.01
C GLN A 432 0.19 -0.33 6.97
N HIS A 433 -0.04 0.96 7.21
CA HIS A 433 0.37 2.04 6.32
C HIS A 433 1.90 2.19 6.26
N LEU A 434 2.60 1.94 7.37
CA LEU A 434 4.06 1.89 7.39
C LEU A 434 4.59 0.78 6.47
N GLN A 435 3.98 -0.42 6.49
CA GLN A 435 4.39 -1.51 5.60
C GLN A 435 4.16 -1.18 4.11
N ILE A 436 3.12 -0.41 3.80
CA ILE A 436 2.86 0.08 2.43
C ILE A 436 4.01 0.97 1.97
N SER A 437 4.41 1.95 2.76
CA SER A 437 5.54 2.83 2.44
C SER A 437 6.87 2.08 2.33
N ARG A 438 7.10 1.07 3.20
CA ARG A 438 8.28 0.18 3.10
C ARG A 438 8.31 -0.58 1.77
N MET A 439 7.14 -1.02 1.30
CA MET A 439 7.02 -1.67 -0.02
C MET A 439 7.40 -0.71 -1.15
N ARG A 440 6.97 0.55 -1.10
CA ARG A 440 7.37 1.57 -2.10
C ARG A 440 8.88 1.76 -2.12
N ALA A 441 9.51 1.83 -0.94
CA ALA A 441 10.97 1.93 -0.85
C ALA A 441 11.67 0.74 -1.54
N LEU A 442 11.18 -0.49 -1.35
CA LEU A 442 11.71 -1.70 -2.01
C LEU A 442 11.50 -1.71 -3.52
N GLU A 443 10.33 -1.31 -4.00
CA GLU A 443 9.99 -1.34 -5.43
C GLU A 443 10.86 -0.42 -6.26
N PHE A 444 11.15 0.76 -5.75
CA PHE A 444 11.89 1.79 -6.47
C PHE A 444 13.33 1.93 -6.02
N GLU A 445 13.74 1.24 -4.95
CA GLU A 445 15.02 1.42 -4.27
C GLU A 445 15.28 2.89 -3.94
N ARG A 446 14.28 3.55 -3.36
CA ARG A 446 14.33 4.94 -2.89
C ARG A 446 14.10 5.00 -1.40
N PRO A 447 14.88 5.79 -0.65
CA PRO A 447 14.50 6.16 0.70
C PRO A 447 13.12 6.82 0.70
N MET A 448 12.36 6.62 1.78
CA MET A 448 11.09 7.29 1.99
C MET A 448 11.05 7.98 3.34
N LEU A 449 10.79 9.28 3.32
CA LEU A 449 10.44 10.06 4.49
C LEU A 449 8.94 9.96 4.73
N ARG A 450 8.54 9.70 5.96
CA ARG A 450 7.14 9.76 6.36
C ARG A 450 6.98 10.83 7.44
N ALA A 451 6.33 11.94 7.11
CA ALA A 451 5.87 12.93 8.07
C ALA A 451 4.38 12.73 8.30
N THR A 452 3.99 12.34 9.51
CA THR A 452 2.59 12.02 9.84
C THR A 452 2.11 12.82 11.04
N ASN A 453 0.81 13.11 11.11
CA ASN A 453 0.27 13.86 12.24
C ASN A 453 0.31 13.04 13.55
N THR A 454 -0.16 11.78 13.53
CA THR A 454 -0.31 10.95 14.74
C THR A 454 0.57 9.68 14.75
N GLY A 455 1.30 9.41 13.68
CA GLY A 455 2.18 8.22 13.53
C GLY A 455 1.94 7.52 12.19
N ALA A 456 2.77 6.62 11.71
CA ALA A 456 4.16 6.39 12.10
C ALA A 456 5.07 7.36 11.33
N THR A 457 5.57 8.39 12.00
CA THR A 457 6.62 9.25 11.43
C THR A 457 7.93 8.47 11.44
N ALA A 458 8.56 8.35 10.26
CA ALA A 458 9.71 7.46 10.09
C ALA A 458 10.57 7.86 8.90
N VAL A 459 11.84 7.43 8.94
CA VAL A 459 12.75 7.38 7.82
C VAL A 459 12.94 5.90 7.44
N ILE A 460 12.69 5.59 6.17
CA ILE A 460 12.81 4.25 5.60
C ILE A 460 13.93 4.30 4.56
N ASP A 461 14.88 3.37 4.65
CA ASP A 461 15.94 3.27 3.65
C ASP A 461 15.42 2.60 2.35
N HIS A 462 16.27 2.59 1.33
CA HIS A 462 15.98 2.00 0.03
C HIS A 462 15.75 0.48 0.04
N ARG A 463 16.03 -0.19 1.16
CA ARG A 463 15.77 -1.63 1.39
C ARG A 463 14.50 -1.86 2.17
N GLY A 464 13.71 -0.81 2.40
CA GLY A 464 12.50 -0.89 3.19
C GLY A 464 12.72 -1.05 4.70
N VAL A 465 13.94 -0.79 5.19
CA VAL A 465 14.25 -0.83 6.62
C VAL A 465 13.93 0.52 7.24
N VAL A 466 13.18 0.51 8.35
CA VAL A 466 12.95 1.71 9.16
C VAL A 466 14.22 2.01 9.93
N THR A 467 14.90 3.11 9.59
CA THR A 467 16.18 3.51 10.21
C THR A 467 16.00 4.46 11.40
N ALA A 468 14.90 5.21 11.40
CA ALA A 468 14.51 6.09 12.51
C ALA A 468 12.99 6.25 12.54
N SER A 469 12.39 6.36 13.71
CA SER A 469 10.94 6.56 13.88
C SER A 469 10.61 7.25 15.19
N LEU A 470 9.43 7.89 15.23
CA LEU A 470 8.81 8.37 16.46
C LEU A 470 7.74 7.39 16.97
N PRO A 471 7.51 7.34 18.28
CA PRO A 471 6.33 6.67 18.81
C PRO A 471 5.05 7.32 18.25
N SER A 472 4.04 6.51 17.95
CA SER A 472 2.73 7.00 17.57
C SER A 472 2.07 7.78 18.73
N MET A 473 1.12 8.65 18.40
CA MET A 473 0.33 9.45 19.36
C MET A 473 1.19 10.33 20.29
N THR A 474 2.37 10.77 19.79
CA THR A 474 3.26 11.70 20.50
C THR A 474 3.51 12.95 19.67
N GLN A 475 3.74 14.08 20.34
CA GLN A 475 4.15 15.33 19.69
C GLN A 475 5.68 15.42 19.72
N ALA A 476 6.32 15.40 18.55
CA ALA A 476 7.80 15.37 18.47
C ALA A 476 8.31 15.78 17.08
N VAL A 477 9.64 15.94 16.96
CA VAL A 477 10.38 16.16 15.72
C VAL A 477 11.40 15.04 15.56
N LEU A 478 11.39 14.36 14.42
CA LEU A 478 12.38 13.34 14.05
C LEU A 478 13.50 13.99 13.24
N LEU A 479 14.71 14.00 13.78
CA LEU A 479 15.90 14.44 13.06
C LEU A 479 16.64 13.21 12.51
N ALA A 480 17.04 13.26 11.24
CA ALA A 480 17.79 12.19 10.59
C ALA A 480 18.61 12.73 9.42
N ASP A 481 19.58 11.91 8.98
CA ASP A 481 20.34 12.16 7.75
C ASP A 481 19.82 11.19 6.67
N VAL A 482 19.53 11.73 5.48
CA VAL A 482 19.00 10.95 4.36
C VAL A 482 19.81 11.22 3.09
N GLN A 483 20.19 10.14 2.43
CA GLN A 483 20.90 10.20 1.15
C GLN A 483 20.02 9.59 0.07
N GLY A 484 19.71 10.37 -0.98
CA GLY A 484 18.93 9.92 -2.11
C GLY A 484 19.68 8.90 -2.99
N ARG A 485 18.95 8.24 -3.87
CA ARG A 485 19.49 7.22 -4.78
C ARG A 485 19.08 7.48 -6.22
N ASP A 486 20.00 7.25 -7.14
CA ASP A 486 19.77 7.24 -8.58
C ASP A 486 19.55 5.82 -9.13
N GLY A 487 19.41 5.71 -10.43
CA GLY A 487 19.19 4.48 -11.15
C GLY A 487 17.71 4.09 -11.21
N LEU A 488 17.39 3.03 -11.94
CA LEU A 488 16.01 2.54 -12.12
C LEU A 488 15.97 1.05 -11.82
N THR A 489 15.08 0.64 -10.94
CA THR A 489 14.77 -0.79 -10.75
C THR A 489 14.09 -1.35 -12.00
N PRO A 490 14.14 -2.67 -12.23
CA PRO A 490 13.34 -3.29 -13.30
C PRO A 490 11.86 -2.95 -13.20
N PHE A 491 11.29 -2.92 -11.97
CA PHE A 491 9.90 -2.51 -11.74
C PHE A 491 9.67 -1.07 -12.20
N ALA A 492 10.48 -0.12 -11.76
CA ALA A 492 10.38 1.29 -12.15
C ALA A 492 10.40 1.47 -13.68
N ARG A 493 11.25 0.70 -14.39
CA ARG A 493 11.37 0.78 -15.85
C ARG A 493 10.10 0.36 -16.58
N TRP A 494 9.51 -0.77 -16.19
CA TRP A 494 8.33 -1.23 -16.91
C TRP A 494 7.04 -0.58 -16.43
N VAL A 495 6.91 -0.27 -15.13
CA VAL A 495 5.69 0.34 -14.59
C VAL A 495 5.53 1.79 -15.06
N SER A 496 6.62 2.54 -15.23
CA SER A 496 6.57 3.91 -15.73
C SER A 496 6.08 4.02 -17.17
N GLN A 497 6.26 2.97 -17.98
CA GLN A 497 5.87 2.94 -19.38
C GLN A 497 4.50 2.32 -19.61
N TRP A 498 4.17 1.28 -18.85
CA TRP A 498 3.00 0.43 -19.14
C TRP A 498 2.03 0.30 -17.95
N GLY A 499 2.31 0.97 -16.82
CA GLY A 499 1.50 0.77 -15.60
C GLY A 499 1.43 -0.72 -15.24
N LEU A 500 0.28 -1.18 -14.79
CA LEU A 500 0.05 -2.58 -14.41
C LEU A 500 -0.38 -3.50 -15.57
N TRP A 501 -0.45 -2.99 -16.81
CA TRP A 501 -0.89 -3.78 -17.97
C TRP A 501 -0.10 -5.08 -18.22
N PRO A 502 1.24 -5.13 -18.02
CA PRO A 502 1.98 -6.39 -18.17
C PRO A 502 1.47 -7.51 -17.26
N LEU A 503 1.12 -7.20 -16.01
CA LEU A 503 0.58 -8.17 -15.07
C LEU A 503 -0.84 -8.62 -15.47
N TRP A 504 -1.70 -7.67 -15.86
CA TRP A 504 -3.04 -7.98 -16.36
C TRP A 504 -2.99 -8.95 -17.54
N LEU A 505 -2.21 -8.61 -18.57
CA LEU A 505 -2.11 -9.41 -19.79
C LEU A 505 -1.50 -10.79 -19.54
N PHE A 506 -0.45 -10.88 -18.73
CA PHE A 506 0.17 -12.14 -18.37
C PHE A 506 -0.80 -13.07 -17.64
N CYS A 507 -1.50 -12.57 -16.64
CA CYS A 507 -2.46 -13.36 -15.88
C CYS A 507 -3.66 -13.80 -16.74
N MET A 508 -4.19 -12.92 -17.58
CA MET A 508 -5.28 -13.27 -18.51
C MET A 508 -4.84 -14.32 -19.52
N ALA A 509 -3.61 -14.22 -20.06
CA ALA A 509 -3.05 -15.20 -20.97
C ALA A 509 -2.90 -16.58 -20.32
N LEU A 510 -2.44 -16.64 -19.07
CA LEU A 510 -2.35 -17.89 -18.29
C LEU A 510 -3.73 -18.54 -18.08
N ILE A 511 -4.74 -17.75 -17.77
CA ILE A 511 -6.12 -18.25 -17.62
C ILE A 511 -6.66 -18.80 -18.95
N ALA A 512 -6.49 -18.05 -20.03
CA ALA A 512 -6.93 -18.47 -21.36
C ALA A 512 -6.22 -19.77 -21.82
N TRP A 513 -4.92 -19.85 -21.59
CA TRP A 513 -4.14 -21.06 -21.85
C TRP A 513 -4.65 -22.25 -21.04
N SER A 514 -4.89 -22.07 -19.74
CA SER A 514 -5.39 -23.12 -18.86
C SER A 514 -6.78 -23.61 -19.28
N ALA A 515 -7.67 -22.69 -19.66
CA ALA A 515 -9.00 -23.03 -20.17
C ALA A 515 -8.92 -23.87 -21.47
N LYS A 516 -7.97 -23.53 -22.38
CA LYS A 516 -7.72 -24.30 -23.62
C LYS A 516 -7.18 -25.70 -23.31
N GLN A 517 -6.27 -25.85 -22.37
CA GLN A 517 -5.74 -27.16 -21.96
C GLN A 517 -6.82 -28.04 -21.35
N ARG A 518 -7.67 -27.46 -20.49
CA ARG A 518 -8.77 -28.21 -19.85
C ARG A 518 -9.84 -28.72 -20.83
N LYS A 519 -10.06 -28.02 -21.96
CA LYS A 519 -10.97 -28.48 -23.02
C LYS A 519 -10.41 -29.66 -23.83
N LYS A 520 -9.09 -29.84 -23.82
CA LYS A 520 -8.41 -30.91 -24.56
C LYS A 520 -8.19 -32.19 -23.70
N SER A 521 -8.30 -32.09 -22.38
CA SER A 521 -8.19 -33.19 -21.40
C SER A 521 -9.55 -33.75 -21.04
#